data_4d98ecc23e9d63f8daac4bbad715e74e
#
_entry.id   4d98ecc23e9d63f8daac4bbad715e74e
#
_cell.length_a   1.000
_cell.length_b   1.000
_cell.length_c   1.000
_cell.angle_alpha   90.00
_cell.angle_beta   90.00
_cell.angle_gamma   90.00
#
_symmetry.space_group_name_H-M   'P 1'
#
loop_
_entity.id
_entity.type
_entity.pdbx_description
1 polymer ?
#
loop_
_entity_poly.entity_id
_entity_poly.type
_entity_poly.pdbx_seq_one_letter_code
_entity_poly.pdbx_strand_id
1 'polypeptide(L)'
;MMMIAVAGLLANIAAFWILHRGSGEKNLNVRAAALHVLGDLLGSVGAIVAALVIIYTGWTPVDPILSVLVSCLVLRSAWGLLRESVNELLEGAPVSMDIPALKRNLSRSIPEVRDVHHVHVWQVGEKPVMTLHVQVVPPHDHDALLGRIQHFLEHHYTISHVTIQMEYQPCNGSDCHLNETQPDHSHHHHH
;
A
#
# COMPACT_ATOMS: atom_id res chain seq x y z
N MET A 1 -4.28 -21.35 -37.48
CA MET A 1 -4.38 -21.46 -36.02
C MET A 1 -3.07 -21.05 -35.32
N MET A 2 -1.93 -21.69 -35.65
CA MET A 2 -0.63 -21.41 -34.96
C MET A 2 -0.14 -19.96 -35.11
N MET A 3 -0.30 -19.33 -36.28
CA MET A 3 0.09 -17.92 -36.51
C MET A 3 -0.68 -16.95 -35.62
N ILE A 4 -1.97 -17.21 -35.38
CA ILE A 4 -2.81 -16.36 -34.50
C ILE A 4 -2.37 -16.52 -33.05
N ALA A 5 -2.07 -17.74 -32.59
CA ALA A 5 -1.58 -18.00 -31.26
C ALA A 5 -0.21 -17.33 -30.98
N VAL A 6 0.71 -17.40 -31.95
CA VAL A 6 2.02 -16.74 -31.86
C VAL A 6 1.85 -15.20 -31.85
N ALA A 7 0.99 -14.65 -32.71
CA ALA A 7 0.72 -13.22 -32.73
C ALA A 7 0.11 -12.73 -31.39
N GLY A 8 -0.82 -13.50 -30.82
CA GLY A 8 -1.39 -13.22 -29.50
C GLY A 8 -0.36 -13.24 -28.38
N LEU A 9 0.53 -14.26 -28.38
CA LEU A 9 1.61 -14.35 -27.42
C LEU A 9 2.57 -13.15 -27.51
N LEU A 10 2.97 -12.77 -28.73
CA LEU A 10 3.85 -11.62 -28.93
C LEU A 10 3.18 -10.30 -28.50
N ALA A 11 1.88 -10.13 -28.78
CA ALA A 11 1.13 -8.97 -28.32
C ALA A 11 1.07 -8.90 -26.77
N ASN A 12 0.85 -10.03 -26.11
CA ASN A 12 0.83 -10.10 -24.64
C ASN A 12 2.21 -9.82 -24.03
N ILE A 13 3.29 -10.29 -24.64
CA ILE A 13 4.67 -9.98 -24.22
C ILE A 13 4.93 -8.48 -24.38
N ALA A 14 4.55 -7.89 -25.50
CA ALA A 14 4.72 -6.45 -25.75
C ALA A 14 3.90 -5.61 -24.75
N ALA A 15 2.65 -5.97 -24.49
CA ALA A 15 1.78 -5.32 -23.52
C ALA A 15 2.35 -5.40 -22.10
N PHE A 16 2.83 -6.58 -21.69
CA PHE A 16 3.47 -6.76 -20.39
C PHE A 16 4.72 -5.88 -20.25
N TRP A 17 5.54 -5.82 -21.28
CA TRP A 17 6.76 -5.03 -21.27
C TRP A 17 6.49 -3.51 -21.22
N ILE A 18 5.48 -3.03 -21.94
CA ILE A 18 5.05 -1.62 -21.90
C ILE A 18 4.48 -1.26 -20.53
N LEU A 19 3.62 -2.12 -19.97
CA LEU A 19 3.05 -1.91 -18.63
C LEU A 19 4.13 -1.90 -17.55
N HIS A 20 5.15 -2.75 -17.68
CA HIS A 20 6.23 -2.83 -16.69
C HIS A 20 7.24 -1.66 -16.79
N ARG A 21 7.40 -1.06 -18.00
CA ARG A 21 8.28 0.10 -18.21
C ARG A 21 7.63 1.45 -17.96
N GLY A 22 6.32 1.56 -18.17
CA GLY A 22 5.63 2.86 -18.27
C GLY A 22 5.06 3.40 -16.98
N SER A 23 4.98 2.62 -15.93
CA SER A 23 4.33 3.02 -14.69
C SER A 23 5.17 2.64 -13.49
N GLY A 24 5.45 3.62 -12.65
CA GLY A 24 5.85 3.30 -11.29
C GLY A 24 4.82 2.32 -10.70
N GLU A 25 5.27 1.28 -10.03
CA GLU A 25 4.50 0.12 -9.51
C GLU A 25 3.33 0.48 -8.55
N LYS A 26 2.99 1.75 -8.41
CA LYS A 26 2.09 2.27 -7.38
C LYS A 26 0.61 2.32 -7.80
N ASN A 27 0.30 2.21 -9.09
CA ASN A 27 -1.08 2.33 -9.56
C ASN A 27 -1.78 0.98 -9.58
N LEU A 28 -2.82 0.80 -8.75
CA LEU A 28 -3.62 -0.42 -8.65
C LEU A 28 -4.22 -0.85 -10.00
N ASN A 29 -4.67 0.11 -10.83
CA ASN A 29 -5.23 -0.18 -12.14
C ASN A 29 -4.19 -0.77 -13.09
N VAL A 30 -2.96 -0.27 -13.06
CA VAL A 30 -1.85 -0.80 -13.87
C VAL A 30 -1.44 -2.18 -13.38
N ARG A 31 -1.41 -2.40 -12.07
CA ARG A 31 -1.14 -3.71 -11.48
C ARG A 31 -2.22 -4.74 -11.84
N ALA A 32 -3.50 -4.33 -11.85
CA ALA A 32 -4.60 -5.18 -12.29
C ALA A 32 -4.46 -5.56 -13.77
N ALA A 33 -4.15 -4.60 -14.63
CA ALA A 33 -3.91 -4.84 -16.06
C ALA A 33 -2.70 -5.75 -16.29
N ALA A 34 -1.59 -5.52 -15.57
CA ALA A 34 -0.40 -6.36 -15.63
C ALA A 34 -0.66 -7.80 -15.18
N LEU A 35 -1.46 -8.00 -14.12
CA LEU A 35 -1.89 -9.31 -13.65
C LEU A 35 -2.72 -10.06 -14.70
N HIS A 36 -3.64 -9.38 -15.38
CA HIS A 36 -4.44 -9.98 -16.44
C HIS A 36 -3.53 -10.44 -17.60
N VAL A 37 -2.65 -9.57 -18.08
CA VAL A 37 -1.70 -9.90 -19.16
C VAL A 37 -0.74 -11.03 -18.75
N LEU A 38 -0.29 -11.04 -17.49
CA LEU A 38 0.54 -12.11 -16.95
C LEU A 38 -0.21 -13.45 -16.91
N GLY A 39 -1.48 -13.43 -16.53
CA GLY A 39 -2.33 -14.63 -16.55
C GLY A 39 -2.46 -15.22 -17.96
N ASP A 40 -2.71 -14.38 -18.95
CA ASP A 40 -2.81 -14.80 -20.36
C ASP A 40 -1.47 -15.35 -20.89
N LEU A 41 -0.36 -14.73 -20.50
CA LEU A 41 0.98 -15.16 -20.87
C LEU A 41 1.31 -16.53 -20.24
N LEU A 42 1.07 -16.69 -18.94
CA LEU A 42 1.28 -17.96 -18.23
C LEU A 42 0.38 -19.07 -18.78
N GLY A 43 -0.88 -18.77 -19.10
CA GLY A 43 -1.80 -19.71 -19.74
C GLY A 43 -1.28 -20.16 -21.09
N SER A 44 -0.81 -19.25 -21.93
CA SER A 44 -0.27 -19.54 -23.25
C SER A 44 1.01 -20.38 -23.17
N VAL A 45 1.94 -20.00 -22.30
CA VAL A 45 3.18 -20.76 -22.08
C VAL A 45 2.88 -22.14 -21.50
N GLY A 46 1.97 -22.22 -20.53
CA GLY A 46 1.52 -23.48 -19.94
C GLY A 46 0.93 -24.44 -20.98
N ALA A 47 0.07 -23.92 -21.86
CA ALA A 47 -0.51 -24.72 -22.93
C ALA A 47 0.54 -25.24 -23.94
N ILE A 48 1.54 -24.43 -24.28
CA ILE A 48 2.66 -24.86 -25.15
C ILE A 48 3.48 -25.97 -24.43
N VAL A 49 3.81 -25.79 -23.18
CA VAL A 49 4.57 -26.79 -22.39
C VAL A 49 3.78 -28.08 -22.27
N ALA A 50 2.47 -28.00 -21.96
CA ALA A 50 1.60 -29.18 -21.89
C ALA A 50 1.58 -29.93 -23.22
N ALA A 51 1.40 -29.21 -24.34
CA ALA A 51 1.38 -29.82 -25.67
C ALA A 51 2.70 -30.54 -26.00
N LEU A 52 3.84 -29.93 -25.70
CA LEU A 52 5.15 -30.53 -25.90
C LEU A 52 5.32 -31.83 -25.06
N VAL A 53 4.99 -31.76 -23.77
CA VAL A 53 5.08 -32.94 -22.89
C VAL A 53 4.18 -34.06 -23.40
N ILE A 54 2.95 -33.77 -23.79
CA ILE A 54 2.01 -34.77 -24.31
C ILE A 54 2.55 -35.40 -25.61
N ILE A 55 3.11 -34.59 -26.50
CA ILE A 55 3.68 -35.09 -27.76
C ILE A 55 4.87 -36.03 -27.52
N TYR A 56 5.77 -35.68 -26.58
CA TYR A 56 6.99 -36.46 -26.34
C TYR A 56 6.79 -37.67 -25.41
N THR A 57 5.87 -37.56 -24.45
CA THR A 57 5.71 -38.59 -23.39
C THR A 57 4.38 -39.33 -23.43
N GLY A 58 3.37 -38.81 -24.17
CA GLY A 58 2.00 -39.29 -24.12
C GLY A 58 1.27 -39.05 -22.81
N TRP A 59 1.88 -38.29 -21.87
CA TRP A 59 1.32 -38.05 -20.54
C TRP A 59 0.33 -36.91 -20.55
N THR A 60 -0.95 -37.25 -20.67
CA THR A 60 -2.06 -36.27 -20.77
C THR A 60 -2.41 -35.51 -19.47
N PRO A 61 -2.15 -36.04 -18.23
CA PRO A 61 -2.49 -35.29 -17.00
C PRO A 61 -1.69 -34.00 -16.79
N VAL A 62 -0.64 -33.75 -17.56
CA VAL A 62 0.16 -32.50 -17.45
C VAL A 62 -0.67 -31.25 -17.71
N ASP A 63 -1.63 -31.26 -18.63
CA ASP A 63 -2.46 -30.13 -19.00
C ASP A 63 -3.36 -29.65 -17.84
N PRO A 64 -4.20 -30.50 -17.21
CA PRO A 64 -4.96 -30.09 -16.06
C PRO A 64 -4.09 -29.69 -14.85
N ILE A 65 -2.93 -30.33 -14.65
CA ILE A 65 -2.00 -29.98 -13.57
C ILE A 65 -1.45 -28.56 -13.76
N LEU A 66 -0.96 -28.24 -14.96
CA LEU A 66 -0.45 -26.91 -15.28
C LEU A 66 -1.56 -25.86 -15.21
N SER A 67 -2.76 -26.18 -15.68
CA SER A 67 -3.92 -25.28 -15.60
C SER A 67 -4.30 -24.94 -14.15
N VAL A 68 -4.32 -25.92 -13.26
CA VAL A 68 -4.57 -25.70 -11.82
C VAL A 68 -3.45 -24.86 -11.21
N LEU A 69 -2.19 -25.15 -11.53
CA LEU A 69 -1.05 -24.41 -10.99
C LEU A 69 -1.09 -22.93 -11.41
N VAL A 70 -1.31 -22.66 -12.69
CA VAL A 70 -1.45 -21.27 -13.20
C VAL A 70 -2.64 -20.57 -12.54
N SER A 71 -3.78 -21.25 -12.44
CA SER A 71 -4.98 -20.70 -11.78
C SER A 71 -4.71 -20.34 -10.30
N CYS A 72 -4.00 -21.18 -9.56
CA CYS A 72 -3.62 -20.90 -8.17
C CYS A 72 -2.67 -19.69 -8.07
N LEU A 73 -1.71 -19.57 -8.97
CA LEU A 73 -0.80 -18.42 -9.01
C LEU A 73 -1.54 -17.10 -9.28
N VAL A 74 -2.42 -17.12 -10.28
CA VAL A 74 -3.24 -15.94 -10.63
C VAL A 74 -4.19 -15.57 -9.49
N LEU A 75 -4.86 -16.56 -8.88
CA LEU A 75 -5.77 -16.34 -7.75
C LEU A 75 -5.05 -15.76 -6.54
N ARG A 76 -3.85 -16.27 -6.21
CA ARG A 76 -3.03 -15.74 -5.13
C ARG A 76 -2.67 -14.26 -5.36
N SER A 77 -2.28 -13.92 -6.58
CA SER A 77 -1.92 -12.55 -6.96
C SER A 77 -3.14 -11.62 -6.95
N ALA A 78 -4.27 -12.09 -7.48
CA ALA A 78 -5.54 -11.36 -7.46
C ALA A 78 -6.04 -11.11 -6.03
N TRP A 79 -5.86 -12.06 -5.11
CA TRP A 79 -6.19 -11.89 -3.70
C TRP A 79 -5.39 -10.77 -3.05
N GLY A 80 -4.09 -10.68 -3.35
CA GLY A 80 -3.23 -9.59 -2.87
C GLY A 80 -3.73 -8.23 -3.33
N LEU A 81 -4.06 -8.11 -4.63
CA LEU A 81 -4.60 -6.88 -5.21
C LEU A 81 -5.96 -6.51 -4.62
N LEU A 82 -6.86 -7.48 -4.44
CA LEU A 82 -8.17 -7.27 -3.82
C LEU A 82 -8.03 -6.72 -2.39
N ARG A 83 -7.14 -7.33 -1.60
CA ARG A 83 -6.89 -6.90 -0.23
C ARG A 83 -6.35 -5.46 -0.17
N GLU A 84 -5.45 -5.11 -1.08
CA GLU A 84 -4.90 -3.76 -1.18
C GLU A 84 -5.98 -2.74 -1.59
N SER A 85 -6.81 -3.09 -2.58
CA SER A 85 -7.95 -2.25 -3.00
C SER A 85 -8.96 -2.02 -1.88
N VAL A 86 -9.29 -3.08 -1.13
CA VAL A 86 -10.20 -2.97 0.03
C VAL A 86 -9.57 -2.09 1.11
N ASN A 87 -8.27 -2.25 1.39
CA ASN A 87 -7.57 -1.41 2.36
C ASN A 87 -7.57 0.07 1.96
N GLU A 88 -7.39 0.37 0.67
CA GLU A 88 -7.45 1.74 0.15
C GLU A 88 -8.87 2.32 0.26
N LEU A 89 -9.91 1.54 -0.07
CA LEU A 89 -11.31 1.95 0.05
C LEU A 89 -11.74 2.17 1.52
N LEU A 90 -11.14 1.44 2.46
CA LEU A 90 -11.37 1.60 3.90
C LEU A 90 -10.48 2.68 4.53
N GLU A 91 -9.81 3.49 3.72
CA GLU A 91 -8.90 4.55 4.20
C GLU A 91 -7.80 4.02 5.13
N GLY A 92 -7.35 2.79 4.89
CA GLY A 92 -6.27 2.17 5.66
C GLY A 92 -4.95 2.89 5.48
N ALA A 93 -4.16 2.96 6.54
CA ALA A 93 -2.81 3.52 6.48
C ALA A 93 -1.92 2.71 5.52
N PRO A 94 -1.03 3.38 4.75
CA PRO A 94 -0.04 2.68 3.95
C PRO A 94 0.83 1.78 4.82
N VAL A 95 0.98 0.52 4.43
CA VAL A 95 1.74 -0.50 5.19
C VAL A 95 3.20 -0.11 5.43
N SER A 96 3.74 0.80 4.62
CA SER A 96 5.13 1.24 4.66
C SER A 96 5.42 2.39 5.62
N MET A 97 4.40 2.97 6.28
CA MET A 97 4.58 4.16 7.10
C MET A 97 4.68 3.82 8.60
N ASP A 98 5.85 4.09 9.19
CA ASP A 98 6.07 3.97 10.64
C ASP A 98 5.63 5.26 11.35
N ILE A 99 4.36 5.30 11.80
CA ILE A 99 3.77 6.44 12.51
C ILE A 99 4.52 6.75 13.82
N PRO A 100 4.90 5.76 14.66
CA PRO A 100 5.73 6.01 15.83
C PRO A 100 7.07 6.70 15.52
N ALA A 101 7.75 6.30 14.44
CA ALA A 101 8.98 6.95 14.02
C ALA A 101 8.74 8.38 13.54
N LEU A 102 7.66 8.62 12.79
CA LEU A 102 7.27 9.96 12.33
C LEU A 102 7.04 10.91 13.51
N LYS A 103 6.26 10.51 14.51
CA LYS A 103 6.00 11.29 15.73
C LYS A 103 7.31 11.70 16.41
N ARG A 104 8.20 10.72 16.65
CA ARG A 104 9.51 10.96 17.31
C ARG A 104 10.39 11.90 16.48
N ASN A 105 10.45 11.70 15.16
CA ASN A 105 11.31 12.49 14.29
C ASN A 105 10.82 13.93 14.19
N LEU A 106 9.50 14.15 14.10
CA LEU A 106 8.92 15.49 14.04
C LEU A 106 9.23 16.28 15.33
N SER A 107 9.01 15.68 16.50
CA SER A 107 9.29 16.33 17.80
C SER A 107 10.79 16.58 18.04
N ARG A 108 11.67 15.77 17.42
CA ARG A 108 13.12 16.01 17.51
C ARG A 108 13.62 17.08 16.56
N SER A 109 13.02 17.19 15.39
CA SER A 109 13.47 18.11 14.33
C SER A 109 12.96 19.53 14.51
N ILE A 110 11.85 19.71 15.19
CA ILE A 110 11.22 21.03 15.41
C ILE A 110 11.07 21.23 16.94
N PRO A 111 11.94 22.04 17.56
CA PRO A 111 11.99 22.20 19.01
C PRO A 111 10.69 22.73 19.65
N GLU A 112 9.89 23.47 18.88
CA GLU A 112 8.61 23.99 19.33
C GLU A 112 7.53 22.91 19.44
N VAL A 113 7.70 21.76 18.79
CA VAL A 113 6.77 20.61 18.85
C VAL A 113 7.05 19.81 20.11
N ARG A 114 6.09 19.76 21.02
CA ARG A 114 6.16 19.01 22.28
C ARG A 114 5.65 17.59 22.14
N ASP A 115 4.50 17.45 21.45
CA ASP A 115 3.85 16.16 21.27
C ASP A 115 3.11 16.11 19.92
N VAL A 116 2.96 14.88 19.40
CA VAL A 116 2.23 14.62 18.16
C VAL A 116 1.28 13.45 18.42
N HIS A 117 -0.02 13.70 18.30
CA HIS A 117 -1.05 12.71 18.56
C HIS A 117 -2.17 12.78 17.51
N HIS A 118 -3.15 11.89 17.57
CA HIS A 118 -4.25 11.76 16.61
C HIS A 118 -3.76 11.76 15.15
N VAL A 119 -2.70 11.01 14.89
CA VAL A 119 -2.14 10.88 13.55
C VAL A 119 -2.95 9.86 12.76
N HIS A 120 -3.67 10.33 11.76
CA HIS A 120 -4.37 9.52 10.79
C HIS A 120 -3.74 9.69 9.43
N VAL A 121 -3.45 8.58 8.77
CA VAL A 121 -2.86 8.56 7.43
C VAL A 121 -3.67 7.61 6.59
N TRP A 122 -4.08 8.05 5.42
CA TRP A 122 -4.73 7.20 4.42
C TRP A 122 -4.20 7.54 3.03
N GLN A 123 -4.62 6.78 2.06
CA GLN A 123 -4.16 6.93 0.68
C GLN A 123 -5.31 7.39 -0.20
N VAL A 124 -5.07 8.39 -1.04
CA VAL A 124 -6.01 8.85 -2.07
C VAL A 124 -5.31 8.68 -3.42
N GLY A 125 -5.62 7.57 -4.10
CA GLY A 125 -4.86 7.16 -5.28
C GLY A 125 -3.41 6.85 -4.92
N GLU A 126 -2.45 7.57 -5.53
CA GLU A 126 -1.01 7.38 -5.28
C GLU A 126 -0.44 8.28 -4.18
N LYS A 127 -1.26 9.16 -3.61
CA LYS A 127 -0.78 10.17 -2.67
C LYS A 127 -1.23 9.89 -1.24
N PRO A 128 -0.30 9.84 -0.28
CA PRO A 128 -0.66 9.80 1.12
C PRO A 128 -1.22 11.15 1.57
N VAL A 129 -2.31 11.10 2.32
CA VAL A 129 -2.97 12.23 2.96
C VAL A 129 -2.90 12.00 4.46
N MET A 130 -2.72 13.07 5.24
CA MET A 130 -2.54 12.98 6.68
C MET A 130 -3.36 14.03 7.42
N THR A 131 -3.88 13.65 8.57
CA THR A 131 -4.30 14.58 9.61
C THR A 131 -3.55 14.28 10.90
N LEU A 132 -3.18 15.32 11.63
CA LEU A 132 -2.52 15.16 12.90
C LEU A 132 -2.77 16.35 13.83
N HIS A 133 -2.72 16.09 15.12
CA HIS A 133 -2.68 17.12 16.16
C HIS A 133 -1.24 17.28 16.64
N VAL A 134 -0.82 18.53 16.78
CA VAL A 134 0.54 18.86 17.20
C VAL A 134 0.45 19.84 18.37
N GLN A 135 0.88 19.36 19.54
CA GLN A 135 1.04 20.24 20.68
C GLN A 135 2.33 21.04 20.53
N VAL A 136 2.22 22.36 20.55
CA VAL A 136 3.36 23.26 20.34
C VAL A 136 3.49 24.27 21.48
N VAL A 137 4.72 24.76 21.66
CA VAL A 137 4.94 26.00 22.43
C VAL A 137 4.39 27.15 21.60
N PRO A 138 3.62 28.11 22.16
CA PRO A 138 3.10 29.23 21.40
C PRO A 138 4.21 29.92 20.60
N PRO A 139 4.17 29.90 19.26
CA PRO A 139 5.19 30.52 18.42
C PRO A 139 4.96 32.03 18.31
N HIS A 140 6.03 32.77 17.98
CA HIS A 140 5.90 34.17 17.59
C HIS A 140 5.21 34.31 16.23
N ASP A 141 5.43 33.35 15.33
CA ASP A 141 4.83 33.28 14.01
C ASP A 141 4.23 31.86 13.81
N HIS A 142 2.90 31.82 13.84
CA HIS A 142 2.12 30.59 13.69
C HIS A 142 2.28 29.99 12.28
N ASP A 143 2.22 30.83 11.26
CA ASP A 143 2.27 30.37 9.87
C ASP A 143 3.66 29.87 9.49
N ALA A 144 4.72 30.49 10.03
CA ALA A 144 6.08 30.02 9.83
C ALA A 144 6.31 28.66 10.48
N LEU A 145 5.76 28.39 11.66
CA LEU A 145 5.85 27.07 12.31
C LEU A 145 5.05 26.03 11.53
N LEU A 146 3.83 26.37 11.11
CA LEU A 146 3.01 25.50 10.28
C LEU A 146 3.74 25.11 8.99
N GLY A 147 4.33 26.07 8.29
CA GLY A 147 5.09 25.85 7.07
C GLY A 147 6.31 24.93 7.28
N ARG A 148 7.03 25.04 8.42
CA ARG A 148 8.15 24.15 8.77
C ARG A 148 7.67 22.72 9.00
N ILE A 149 6.55 22.51 9.68
CA ILE A 149 5.98 21.18 9.91
C ILE A 149 5.54 20.56 8.57
N GLN A 150 4.84 21.31 7.73
CA GLN A 150 4.42 20.87 6.40
C GLN A 150 5.64 20.48 5.53
N HIS A 151 6.65 21.34 5.47
CA HIS A 151 7.88 21.07 4.72
C HIS A 151 8.60 19.81 5.22
N PHE A 152 8.66 19.60 6.54
CA PHE A 152 9.25 18.40 7.12
C PHE A 152 8.51 17.13 6.67
N LEU A 153 7.18 17.13 6.74
CA LEU A 153 6.34 15.99 6.35
C LEU A 153 6.43 15.69 4.86
N GLU A 154 6.46 16.73 4.03
CA GLU A 154 6.62 16.58 2.59
C GLU A 154 8.00 16.01 2.22
N HIS A 155 9.06 16.54 2.81
CA HIS A 155 10.42 16.19 2.43
C HIS A 155 10.87 14.83 2.94
N HIS A 156 10.46 14.43 4.16
CA HIS A 156 10.90 13.18 4.78
C HIS A 156 9.91 12.01 4.60
N TYR A 157 8.63 12.30 4.37
CA TYR A 157 7.57 11.28 4.31
C TYR A 157 6.75 11.34 3.01
N THR A 158 7.07 12.26 2.12
CA THR A 158 6.38 12.46 0.82
C THR A 158 4.87 12.75 0.99
N ILE A 159 4.50 13.40 2.10
CA ILE A 159 3.12 13.79 2.40
C ILE A 159 2.94 15.25 2.00
N SER A 160 2.34 15.48 0.83
CA SER A 160 2.10 16.83 0.31
C SER A 160 0.75 17.41 0.74
N HIS A 161 -0.19 16.58 1.20
CA HIS A 161 -1.50 17.01 1.67
C HIS A 161 -1.69 16.62 3.13
N VAL A 162 -1.59 17.63 4.00
CA VAL A 162 -1.68 17.46 5.45
C VAL A 162 -2.56 18.51 6.09
N THR A 163 -3.45 18.09 6.98
CA THR A 163 -4.21 18.98 7.87
C THR A 163 -3.59 18.89 9.26
N ILE A 164 -3.15 20.01 9.79
CA ILE A 164 -2.47 20.10 11.08
C ILE A 164 -3.30 20.95 12.02
N GLN A 165 -3.75 20.36 13.12
CA GLN A 165 -4.33 21.08 14.24
C GLN A 165 -3.23 21.38 15.24
N MET A 166 -2.92 22.68 15.42
CA MET A 166 -1.95 23.09 16.43
C MET A 166 -2.63 23.38 17.76
N GLU A 167 -2.10 22.80 18.85
CA GLU A 167 -2.64 22.89 20.19
C GLU A 167 -1.59 23.47 21.15
N TYR A 168 -2.01 24.38 22.03
CA TYR A 168 -1.13 24.98 23.03
C TYR A 168 -1.25 24.31 24.40
N GLN A 169 -2.33 23.55 24.61
CA GLN A 169 -2.58 22.81 25.84
C GLN A 169 -2.66 21.31 25.53
N PRO A 170 -2.32 20.44 26.49
CA PRO A 170 -2.49 18.99 26.29
C PRO A 170 -3.98 18.68 26.08
N CYS A 171 -4.24 17.71 25.20
CA CYS A 171 -5.57 17.19 24.95
C CYS A 171 -6.13 16.56 26.24
N ASN A 172 -7.18 17.15 26.83
CA ASN A 172 -7.80 16.70 28.08
C ASN A 172 -9.12 15.94 27.85
N GLY A 173 -9.46 15.58 26.61
CA GLY A 173 -10.69 14.87 26.28
C GLY A 173 -10.59 13.36 26.42
N SER A 174 -11.72 12.72 26.78
CA SER A 174 -11.87 11.25 26.76
C SER A 174 -11.64 10.64 25.37
N ASP A 175 -11.73 11.45 24.32
CA ASP A 175 -11.58 11.05 22.93
C ASP A 175 -10.11 10.97 22.47
N CYS A 176 -9.15 11.42 23.31
CA CYS A 176 -7.73 11.34 23.00
C CYS A 176 -7.18 9.90 23.00
N HIS A 177 -7.94 8.94 23.50
CA HIS A 177 -7.50 7.55 23.67
C HIS A 177 -8.09 6.57 22.67
N LEU A 178 -8.80 7.03 21.63
CA LEU A 178 -9.50 6.15 20.69
C LEU A 178 -8.61 5.17 19.91
N ASN A 179 -7.28 5.32 19.94
CA ASN A 179 -6.34 4.44 19.22
C ASN A 179 -5.14 3.94 20.02
N GLU A 180 -5.06 4.18 21.33
CA GLU A 180 -4.07 3.51 22.17
C GLU A 180 -4.72 2.25 22.76
N THR A 181 -4.35 1.09 22.24
CA THR A 181 -4.60 -0.19 22.93
C THR A 181 -4.01 -0.07 24.32
N GLN A 182 -4.88 0.17 25.32
CA GLN A 182 -4.48 0.12 26.72
C GLN A 182 -3.87 -1.26 27.01
N PRO A 183 -2.66 -1.34 27.56
CA PRO A 183 -2.23 -2.57 28.20
C PRO A 183 -3.18 -2.84 29.36
N ASP A 184 -3.78 -4.02 29.34
CA ASP A 184 -4.72 -4.55 30.31
C ASP A 184 -4.14 -4.46 31.73
N HIS A 185 -4.51 -3.42 32.50
CA HIS A 185 -4.24 -3.34 33.90
C HIS A 185 -5.31 -4.14 34.66
N SER A 186 -5.08 -5.46 34.72
CA SER A 186 -5.81 -6.35 35.62
C SER A 186 -5.62 -5.86 37.07
N HIS A 187 -6.65 -5.18 37.60
CA HIS A 187 -6.77 -4.87 39.00
C HIS A 187 -6.99 -6.16 39.78
N HIS A 188 -5.94 -6.65 40.40
CA HIS A 188 -6.06 -7.62 41.50
C HIS A 188 -6.68 -6.92 42.70
N HIS A 189 -7.97 -7.13 42.93
CA HIS A 189 -8.58 -6.88 44.21
C HIS A 189 -8.21 -8.03 45.15
N HIS A 190 -7.37 -7.74 46.14
CA HIS A 190 -7.25 -8.57 47.33
C HIS A 190 -8.37 -8.23 48.30
N HIS A 191 -9.13 -9.25 48.65
CA HIS A 191 -9.85 -9.38 49.93
C HIS A 191 -9.14 -10.41 50.77
#